data_90495a8ecf9526bac9d75b33dfc49804
#
_entry.id   90495a8ecf9526bac9d75b33dfc49804
#
_cell.length_a   1.000
_cell.length_b   1.000
_cell.length_c   1.000
_cell.angle_alpha   90.00
_cell.angle_beta   90.00
_cell.angle_gamma   90.00
#
_symmetry.space_group_name_H-M   'P 1'
#
loop_
_entity.id
_entity.type
_entity.pdbx_description
1 polymer ?
#
loop_
_entity_poly.entity_id
_entity_poly.type
_entity_poly.pdbx_seq_one_letter_code
_entity_poly.pdbx_strand_id
1 'polypeptide(L)'
;GVYGYNKDYGVIPEGYLNINIPSTNKDTEILYPTNPGSIYHLTKSLDQIIFQFYNKNWKIKITDLHQGIVWGTETPETKQSPELINRFDYDGIYGTVLNRFITQAVNNFPLTVYGEGGQKRAFINISDTAECIKLAVENDDFDSSRVRIYNQVSEVLSVKEIAEIISNQYNSEVQFLENPRKELAKNELEVL
;
A
#
# COMPACT_ATOMS: atom_id res chain seq x y z
N GLY A 1 2.06 -3.14 -4.07
CA GLY A 1 3.10 -2.84 -5.04
C GLY A 1 4.22 -3.88 -5.04
N VAL A 2 5.15 -3.78 -4.10
CA VAL A 2 6.40 -4.58 -4.10
C VAL A 2 6.16 -6.08 -4.06
N TYR A 3 5.20 -6.54 -3.28
CA TYR A 3 4.92 -7.98 -3.13
C TYR A 3 4.23 -8.62 -4.34
N GLY A 4 3.58 -7.83 -5.19
CA GLY A 4 2.81 -8.34 -6.33
C GLY A 4 1.55 -9.09 -5.92
N TYR A 5 1.13 -10.06 -6.75
CA TYR A 5 -0.08 -10.87 -6.56
C TYR A 5 0.26 -12.33 -6.26
N ASN A 6 0.95 -12.58 -5.18
CA ASN A 6 1.34 -13.94 -4.77
C ASN A 6 0.29 -14.53 -3.82
N LYS A 7 -0.64 -15.30 -4.37
CA LYS A 7 -1.71 -15.97 -3.59
C LYS A 7 -1.22 -17.16 -2.76
N ASP A 8 -0.09 -17.73 -3.14
CA ASP A 8 0.36 -19.03 -2.62
C ASP A 8 1.23 -18.92 -1.37
N TYR A 9 1.59 -17.70 -0.96
CA TYR A 9 2.48 -17.47 0.18
C TYR A 9 1.76 -17.03 1.47
N GLY A 10 0.43 -16.99 1.46
CA GLY A 10 -0.37 -16.61 2.64
C GLY A 10 -0.25 -15.14 3.00
N VAL A 11 -0.13 -14.86 4.30
CA VAL A 11 0.00 -13.50 4.85
C VAL A 11 1.27 -12.84 4.35
N ILE A 12 1.20 -11.59 3.94
CA ILE A 12 2.34 -10.80 3.49
C ILE A 12 3.21 -10.42 4.69
N PRO A 13 4.47 -10.92 4.77
CA PRO A 13 5.37 -10.58 5.86
C PRO A 13 6.05 -9.23 5.65
N GLU A 14 6.78 -8.78 6.65
CA GLU A 14 7.61 -7.58 6.54
C GLU A 14 8.91 -7.85 5.76
N GLY A 15 8.78 -7.99 4.47
CA GLY A 15 9.88 -8.05 3.50
C GLY A 15 10.61 -9.37 3.38
N TYR A 16 10.55 -10.27 4.37
CA TYR A 16 11.33 -11.50 4.38
C TYR A 16 10.50 -12.73 4.69
N LEU A 17 10.93 -13.87 4.15
CA LEU A 17 10.37 -15.20 4.43
C LEU A 17 11.41 -16.10 5.06
N ASN A 18 11.03 -16.84 6.09
CA ASN A 18 11.81 -17.97 6.60
C ASN A 18 11.48 -19.23 5.79
N ILE A 19 12.49 -19.81 5.16
CA ILE A 19 12.34 -21.04 4.40
C ILE A 19 13.28 -22.13 4.92
N ASN A 20 12.82 -23.37 4.90
CA ASN A 20 13.70 -24.52 5.11
C ASN A 20 14.31 -24.96 3.77
N ILE A 21 15.65 -25.14 3.74
CA ILE A 21 16.36 -25.66 2.57
C ILE A 21 16.48 -27.19 2.73
N PRO A 22 15.71 -28.01 2.01
CA PRO A 22 15.69 -29.46 2.23
C PRO A 22 17.05 -30.14 2.05
N SER A 23 17.87 -29.66 1.11
CA SER A 23 19.20 -30.23 0.82
C SER A 23 20.20 -30.09 1.96
N THR A 24 20.03 -29.10 2.83
CA THR A 24 20.93 -28.83 3.97
C THR A 24 20.25 -28.95 5.31
N ASN A 25 18.92 -29.11 5.32
CA ASN A 25 18.04 -29.06 6.50
C ASN A 25 18.28 -27.83 7.37
N LYS A 26 18.53 -26.69 6.72
CA LYS A 26 18.77 -25.40 7.39
C LYS A 26 17.63 -24.45 7.09
N ASP A 27 17.17 -23.77 8.12
CA ASP A 27 16.30 -22.61 7.97
C ASP A 27 17.13 -21.40 7.54
N THR A 28 16.62 -20.66 6.59
CA THR A 28 17.23 -19.43 6.12
C THR A 28 16.18 -18.38 5.83
N GLU A 29 16.58 -17.13 5.98
CA GLU A 29 15.73 -15.99 5.64
C GLU A 29 16.06 -15.52 4.22
N ILE A 30 15.04 -15.35 3.40
CA ILE A 30 15.15 -14.81 2.05
C ILE A 30 14.27 -13.59 1.88
N LEU A 31 14.68 -12.68 0.99
CA LEU A 31 13.80 -11.59 0.57
C LEU A 31 12.54 -12.16 -0.06
N TYR A 32 11.38 -11.60 0.28
CA TYR A 32 10.10 -12.02 -0.28
C TYR A 32 10.14 -11.97 -1.82
N PRO A 33 9.81 -13.06 -2.51
CA PRO A 33 9.86 -13.12 -3.96
C PRO A 33 8.79 -12.20 -4.56
N THR A 34 9.23 -11.24 -5.37
CA THR A 34 8.32 -10.28 -6.02
C THR A 34 7.67 -10.89 -7.26
N ASN A 35 6.40 -10.55 -7.50
CA ASN A 35 5.67 -10.96 -8.70
C ASN A 35 4.91 -9.74 -9.29
N PRO A 36 5.62 -8.77 -9.91
CA PRO A 36 5.03 -7.53 -10.35
C PRO A 36 4.01 -7.73 -11.47
N GLY A 37 2.79 -7.25 -11.27
CA GLY A 37 1.70 -7.30 -12.25
C GLY A 37 1.56 -6.05 -13.13
N SER A 38 2.43 -5.05 -12.95
CA SER A 38 2.44 -3.80 -13.73
C SER A 38 3.83 -3.17 -13.76
N ILE A 39 4.05 -2.21 -14.67
CA ILE A 39 5.30 -1.43 -14.70
C ILE A 39 5.51 -0.69 -13.38
N TYR A 40 4.47 -0.13 -12.78
CA TYR A 40 4.57 0.49 -11.47
C TYR A 40 5.03 -0.50 -10.38
N HIS A 41 4.45 -1.69 -10.32
CA HIS A 41 4.89 -2.73 -9.39
C HIS A 41 6.34 -3.15 -9.64
N LEU A 42 6.73 -3.26 -10.92
CA LEU A 42 8.11 -3.59 -11.31
C LEU A 42 9.10 -2.54 -10.80
N THR A 43 8.81 -1.24 -10.98
CA THR A 43 9.71 -0.18 -10.49
C THR A 43 9.88 -0.24 -8.98
N LYS A 44 8.81 -0.50 -8.23
CA LYS A 44 8.89 -0.65 -6.76
C LYS A 44 9.67 -1.89 -6.33
N SER A 45 9.54 -2.99 -7.04
CA SER A 45 10.37 -4.19 -6.81
C SER A 45 11.84 -3.94 -7.12
N LEU A 46 12.15 -3.15 -8.14
CA LEU A 46 13.52 -2.75 -8.46
C LEU A 46 14.11 -1.85 -7.36
N ASP A 47 13.35 -0.90 -6.82
CA ASP A 47 13.78 -0.08 -5.69
C ASP A 47 14.21 -0.96 -4.50
N GLN A 48 13.41 -1.97 -4.14
CA GLN A 48 13.74 -2.91 -3.07
C GLN A 48 15.05 -3.68 -3.34
N ILE A 49 15.24 -4.16 -4.58
CA ILE A 49 16.47 -4.87 -4.95
C ILE A 49 17.69 -3.92 -4.90
N ILE A 50 17.53 -2.68 -5.33
CA ILE A 50 18.57 -1.65 -5.25
C ILE A 50 18.95 -1.39 -3.79
N PHE A 51 17.99 -1.29 -2.87
CA PHE A 51 18.26 -1.12 -1.44
C PHE A 51 19.07 -2.29 -0.87
N GLN A 52 18.70 -3.53 -1.21
CA GLN A 52 19.48 -4.71 -0.81
C GLN A 52 20.92 -4.65 -1.35
N PHE A 53 21.10 -4.25 -2.60
CA PHE A 53 22.41 -4.12 -3.21
C PHE A 53 23.30 -3.08 -2.50
N TYR A 54 22.76 -1.89 -2.19
CA TYR A 54 23.49 -0.85 -1.48
C TYR A 54 23.80 -1.25 -0.04
N ASN A 55 22.86 -1.81 0.67
CA ASN A 55 23.09 -2.31 2.02
C ASN A 55 24.17 -3.37 2.04
N LYS A 56 24.10 -4.38 1.16
CA LYS A 56 25.07 -5.49 1.11
C LYS A 56 26.49 -5.03 0.83
N ASN A 57 26.67 -4.12 -0.16
CA ASN A 57 28.00 -3.75 -0.65
C ASN A 57 28.66 -2.61 0.13
N TRP A 58 27.87 -1.67 0.64
CA TRP A 58 28.39 -0.48 1.34
C TRP A 58 27.93 -0.36 2.79
N LYS A 59 27.18 -1.33 3.29
CA LYS A 59 26.68 -1.33 4.67
C LYS A 59 25.85 -0.10 5.03
N ILE A 60 25.21 0.50 4.03
CA ILE A 60 24.30 1.63 4.25
C ILE A 60 23.10 1.12 5.04
N LYS A 61 22.80 1.76 6.16
CA LYS A 61 21.56 1.51 6.92
C LYS A 61 20.38 2.02 6.10
N ILE A 62 19.44 1.13 5.79
CA ILE A 62 18.25 1.46 4.99
C ILE A 62 17.02 0.95 5.72
N THR A 63 16.01 1.81 5.84
CA THR A 63 14.66 1.42 6.23
C THR A 63 13.74 1.62 5.03
N ASP A 64 13.16 0.53 4.53
CA ASP A 64 12.23 0.50 3.41
C ASP A 64 10.79 0.43 3.96
N LEU A 65 10.00 1.45 3.68
CA LEU A 65 8.64 1.61 4.19
C LEU A 65 7.63 1.24 3.11
N HIS A 66 7.02 0.04 3.22
CA HIS A 66 6.03 -0.46 2.28
C HIS A 66 4.64 0.08 2.62
N GLN A 67 4.32 1.23 2.08
CA GLN A 67 3.07 1.93 2.37
C GLN A 67 1.88 1.34 1.63
N GLY A 68 0.74 1.26 2.33
CA GLY A 68 -0.57 1.15 1.71
C GLY A 68 -0.93 2.38 0.89
N ILE A 69 -2.18 2.49 0.46
CA ILE A 69 -2.68 3.71 -0.19
C ILE A 69 -2.74 4.80 0.88
N VAL A 70 -1.90 5.82 0.72
CA VAL A 70 -1.90 6.99 1.61
C VAL A 70 -3.12 7.85 1.29
N TRP A 71 -3.90 8.18 2.32
CA TRP A 71 -5.07 9.04 2.20
C TRP A 71 -5.02 10.20 3.19
N GLY A 72 -5.78 11.24 2.90
CA GLY A 72 -5.76 12.49 3.63
C GLY A 72 -4.95 13.56 2.90
N THR A 73 -5.24 14.81 3.18
CA THR A 73 -4.65 15.96 2.48
C THR A 73 -3.75 16.79 3.38
N GLU A 74 -3.82 16.59 4.70
CA GLU A 74 -3.14 17.43 5.66
C GLU A 74 -2.81 16.66 6.96
N THR A 75 -1.80 17.15 7.65
CA THR A 75 -1.46 16.78 9.03
C THR A 75 -1.73 17.98 9.95
N PRO A 76 -1.68 17.81 11.29
CA PRO A 76 -1.78 18.97 12.21
C PRO A 76 -0.79 20.07 11.89
N GLU A 77 0.40 19.74 11.42
CA GLU A 77 1.45 20.69 11.07
C GLU A 77 1.14 21.42 9.74
N THR A 78 0.69 20.67 8.72
CA THR A 78 0.42 21.25 7.40
C THR A 78 -0.86 22.09 7.37
N LYS A 79 -1.77 21.92 8.34
CA LYS A 79 -2.95 22.80 8.52
C LYS A 79 -2.60 24.27 8.79
N GLN A 80 -1.37 24.55 9.16
CA GLN A 80 -0.92 25.90 9.47
C GLN A 80 -0.83 26.80 8.23
N SER A 81 -0.72 26.21 7.02
CA SER A 81 -0.70 26.97 5.77
C SER A 81 -1.40 26.21 4.64
N PRO A 82 -2.30 26.85 3.89
CA PRO A 82 -2.94 26.24 2.72
C PRO A 82 -1.95 25.74 1.66
N GLU A 83 -0.75 26.32 1.60
CA GLU A 83 0.30 25.93 0.64
C GLU A 83 0.92 24.56 0.97
N LEU A 84 0.72 24.06 2.20
CA LEU A 84 1.22 22.76 2.66
C LEU A 84 0.22 21.63 2.50
N ILE A 85 -1.00 21.91 2.01
CA ILE A 85 -2.03 20.92 1.79
C ILE A 85 -1.65 20.08 0.57
N ASN A 86 -1.71 18.74 0.70
CA ASN A 86 -1.44 17.84 -0.41
C ASN A 86 -2.55 17.88 -1.45
N ARG A 87 -2.19 17.54 -2.69
CA ARG A 87 -3.15 17.40 -3.78
C ARG A 87 -4.20 16.34 -3.45
N PHE A 88 -5.41 16.61 -3.90
CA PHE A 88 -6.52 15.67 -3.84
C PHE A 88 -6.83 15.18 -5.27
N ASP A 89 -6.07 14.17 -5.72
CA ASP A 89 -6.22 13.61 -7.06
C ASP A 89 -7.39 12.61 -7.08
N TYR A 90 -8.32 12.81 -8.02
CA TYR A 90 -9.51 11.97 -8.21
C TYR A 90 -9.69 11.47 -9.66
N ASP A 91 -8.74 11.79 -10.52
CA ASP A 91 -8.75 11.40 -11.94
C ASP A 91 -8.44 9.89 -12.14
N GLY A 92 -8.47 9.44 -13.38
CA GLY A 92 -8.25 8.04 -13.73
C GLY A 92 -6.78 7.59 -13.70
N ILE A 93 -5.81 8.50 -13.53
CA ILE A 93 -4.35 8.25 -13.61
C ILE A 93 -3.72 8.31 -12.22
N TYR A 94 -3.92 9.40 -11.50
CA TYR A 94 -3.31 9.65 -10.19
C TYR A 94 -4.30 9.49 -9.04
N GLY A 95 -5.59 9.55 -9.31
CA GLY A 95 -6.64 9.47 -8.31
C GLY A 95 -6.77 8.09 -7.67
N THR A 96 -7.05 8.08 -6.38
CA THR A 96 -7.39 6.86 -5.65
C THR A 96 -8.90 6.58 -5.73
N VAL A 97 -9.30 5.34 -5.47
CA VAL A 97 -10.73 4.97 -5.41
C VAL A 97 -11.48 5.78 -4.33
N LEU A 98 -10.82 6.01 -3.18
CA LEU A 98 -11.38 6.80 -2.09
C LEU A 98 -11.66 8.24 -2.52
N ASN A 99 -10.68 8.92 -3.10
CA ASN A 99 -10.81 10.30 -3.55
C ASN A 99 -11.89 10.44 -4.65
N ARG A 100 -11.94 9.47 -5.58
CA ARG A 100 -12.99 9.43 -6.62
C ARG A 100 -14.38 9.32 -6.00
N PHE A 101 -14.59 8.42 -5.04
CA PHE A 101 -15.88 8.26 -4.39
C PHE A 101 -16.29 9.50 -3.59
N ILE A 102 -15.35 10.12 -2.87
CA ILE A 102 -15.62 11.39 -2.17
C ILE A 102 -16.04 12.47 -3.17
N THR A 103 -15.31 12.61 -4.28
CA THR A 103 -15.65 13.58 -5.32
C THR A 103 -17.04 13.31 -5.94
N GLN A 104 -17.37 12.06 -6.22
CA GLN A 104 -18.67 11.67 -6.72
C GLN A 104 -19.77 12.00 -5.71
N ALA A 105 -19.59 11.63 -4.44
CA ALA A 105 -20.56 11.89 -3.39
C ALA A 105 -20.85 13.39 -3.19
N VAL A 106 -19.80 14.20 -3.09
CA VAL A 106 -19.92 15.66 -2.89
C VAL A 106 -20.63 16.35 -4.07
N ASN A 107 -20.47 15.83 -5.28
CA ASN A 107 -21.13 16.34 -6.48
C ASN A 107 -22.47 15.66 -6.79
N ASN A 108 -23.02 14.86 -5.89
CA ASN A 108 -24.26 14.11 -6.05
C ASN A 108 -24.28 13.16 -7.27
N PHE A 109 -23.11 12.61 -7.62
CA PHE A 109 -23.01 11.54 -8.60
C PHE A 109 -23.02 10.18 -7.90
N PRO A 110 -23.53 9.12 -8.55
CA PRO A 110 -23.43 7.76 -8.02
C PRO A 110 -21.98 7.33 -7.83
N LEU A 111 -21.72 6.57 -6.76
CA LEU A 111 -20.40 5.95 -6.52
C LEU A 111 -20.21 4.79 -7.49
N THR A 112 -19.25 4.89 -8.40
CA THR A 112 -19.03 3.88 -9.45
C THR A 112 -18.07 2.80 -8.99
N VAL A 113 -18.58 1.62 -8.66
CA VAL A 113 -17.82 0.43 -8.29
C VAL A 113 -17.58 -0.43 -9.53
N TYR A 114 -16.32 -0.74 -9.83
CA TYR A 114 -15.96 -1.60 -10.94
C TYR A 114 -15.99 -3.08 -10.53
N GLY A 115 -16.71 -3.91 -11.29
CA GLY A 115 -16.97 -5.32 -10.99
C GLY A 115 -17.80 -5.45 -9.70
N GLU A 116 -17.56 -6.48 -8.92
CA GLU A 116 -18.26 -6.75 -7.65
C GLU A 116 -17.72 -5.91 -6.47
N GLY A 117 -16.61 -5.19 -6.66
CA GLY A 117 -15.98 -4.38 -5.63
C GLY A 117 -15.26 -5.17 -4.54
N GLY A 118 -15.03 -6.48 -4.73
CA GLY A 118 -14.36 -7.34 -3.75
C GLY A 118 -12.85 -7.14 -3.63
N GLN A 119 -12.24 -6.30 -4.48
CA GLN A 119 -10.80 -6.04 -4.45
C GLN A 119 -10.43 -5.32 -3.16
N LYS A 120 -9.62 -5.96 -2.33
CA LYS A 120 -9.10 -5.36 -1.10
C LYS A 120 -7.92 -4.44 -1.38
N ARG A 121 -7.81 -3.39 -0.61
CA ARG A 121 -6.71 -2.41 -0.64
C ARG A 121 -6.29 -2.07 0.79
N ALA A 122 -4.99 -1.97 1.00
CA ALA A 122 -4.42 -1.51 2.25
C ALA A 122 -4.35 0.02 2.25
N PHE A 123 -4.73 0.64 3.36
CA PHE A 123 -4.76 2.09 3.52
C PHE A 123 -3.97 2.52 4.75
N ILE A 124 -3.46 3.75 4.70
CA ILE A 124 -2.84 4.44 5.82
C ILE A 124 -3.13 5.94 5.73
N ASN A 125 -3.42 6.58 6.87
CA ASN A 125 -3.61 8.03 6.90
C ASN A 125 -2.26 8.75 6.72
N ILE A 126 -2.29 9.94 6.11
CA ILE A 126 -1.08 10.74 5.89
C ILE A 126 -0.38 11.13 7.20
N SER A 127 -1.13 11.35 8.28
CA SER A 127 -0.55 11.64 9.60
C SER A 127 0.19 10.44 10.16
N ASP A 128 -0.37 9.23 10.03
CA ASP A 128 0.27 7.99 10.45
C ASP A 128 1.52 7.72 9.59
N THR A 129 1.44 7.98 8.28
CA THR A 129 2.59 7.90 7.37
C THR A 129 3.72 8.81 7.81
N ALA A 130 3.43 10.07 8.16
CA ALA A 130 4.42 11.02 8.64
C ALA A 130 5.06 10.56 9.97
N GLU A 131 4.26 10.05 10.91
CA GLU A 131 4.77 9.51 12.17
C GLU A 131 5.64 8.26 11.96
N CYS A 132 5.25 7.36 11.05
CA CYS A 132 6.08 6.20 10.69
C CYS A 132 7.44 6.61 10.12
N ILE A 133 7.49 7.63 9.25
CA ILE A 133 8.76 8.15 8.70
C ILE A 133 9.60 8.74 9.83
N LYS A 134 9.01 9.54 10.71
CA LYS A 134 9.68 10.11 11.88
C LYS A 134 10.28 9.01 12.76
N LEU A 135 9.48 8.00 13.13
CA LEU A 135 9.94 6.86 13.92
C LEU A 135 11.07 6.09 13.23
N ALA A 136 11.03 5.93 11.91
CA ALA A 136 12.10 5.28 11.14
C ALA A 136 13.42 6.06 11.19
N VAL A 137 13.35 7.40 11.23
CA VAL A 137 14.52 8.29 11.34
C VAL A 137 15.06 8.31 12.77
N GLU A 138 14.18 8.40 13.78
CA GLU A 138 14.56 8.49 15.19
C GLU A 138 15.13 7.17 15.73
N ASN A 139 14.69 6.02 15.19
CA ASN A 139 15.14 4.70 15.58
C ASN A 139 16.21 4.15 14.61
N ASP A 140 17.34 4.81 14.52
CA ASP A 140 18.44 4.40 13.64
C ASP A 140 19.42 3.39 14.27
N ASP A 141 19.23 3.04 15.54
CA ASP A 141 20.04 2.04 16.25
C ASP A 141 19.65 0.62 15.85
N PHE A 142 20.07 0.22 14.66
CA PHE A 142 19.92 -1.14 14.17
C PHE A 142 21.14 -1.62 13.42
N ASP A 143 21.28 -2.95 13.38
CA ASP A 143 22.34 -3.61 12.63
C ASP A 143 22.18 -3.35 11.12
N SER A 144 23.27 -2.91 10.48
CA SER A 144 23.34 -2.72 9.03
C SER A 144 23.50 -4.02 8.23
N SER A 145 23.29 -5.18 8.86
CA SER A 145 23.45 -6.49 8.20
C SER A 145 22.41 -6.71 7.09
N ARG A 146 21.24 -6.09 7.22
CA ARG A 146 20.16 -6.14 6.23
C ARG A 146 19.34 -4.85 6.17
N VAL A 147 18.56 -4.67 5.09
CA VAL A 147 17.54 -3.63 4.99
C VAL A 147 16.42 -3.92 5.98
N ARG A 148 16.01 -2.95 6.78
CA ARG A 148 14.75 -3.04 7.55
C ARG A 148 13.58 -2.78 6.63
N ILE A 149 12.56 -3.62 6.70
CA ILE A 149 11.36 -3.47 5.90
C ILE A 149 10.15 -3.48 6.83
N TYR A 150 9.28 -2.47 6.70
CA TYR A 150 8.05 -2.37 7.47
C TYR A 150 6.83 -2.16 6.58
N ASN A 151 5.77 -2.93 6.82
CA ASN A 151 4.49 -2.70 6.20
C ASN A 151 3.75 -1.58 6.94
N GLN A 152 3.42 -0.52 6.23
CA GLN A 152 2.69 0.62 6.78
C GLN A 152 1.23 0.56 6.33
N VAL A 153 0.41 -0.09 7.15
CA VAL A 153 -1.01 -0.33 6.88
C VAL A 153 -1.79 -0.13 8.18
N SER A 154 -2.78 0.75 8.18
CA SER A 154 -3.70 0.91 9.30
C SER A 154 -5.00 0.12 9.11
N GLU A 155 -5.43 -0.09 7.88
CA GLU A 155 -6.66 -0.84 7.59
C GLU A 155 -6.63 -1.47 6.20
N VAL A 156 -7.40 -2.55 6.04
CA VAL A 156 -7.59 -3.23 4.75
C VAL A 156 -9.08 -3.28 4.44
N LEU A 157 -9.49 -2.60 3.38
CA LEU A 157 -10.89 -2.49 2.96
C LEU A 157 -11.04 -2.93 1.51
N SER A 158 -12.18 -3.55 1.20
CA SER A 158 -12.62 -3.76 -0.17
C SER A 158 -13.17 -2.46 -0.78
N VAL A 159 -13.16 -2.38 -2.09
CA VAL A 159 -13.75 -1.24 -2.81
C VAL A 159 -15.25 -1.08 -2.48
N LYS A 160 -15.95 -2.21 -2.26
CA LYS A 160 -17.37 -2.21 -1.86
C LYS A 160 -17.55 -1.63 -0.46
N GLU A 161 -16.75 -2.04 0.53
CA GLU A 161 -16.81 -1.49 1.90
C GLU A 161 -16.57 0.03 1.91
N ILE A 162 -15.60 0.51 1.13
CA ILE A 162 -15.36 1.96 0.98
C ILE A 162 -16.58 2.67 0.39
N ALA A 163 -17.19 2.08 -0.65
CA ALA A 163 -18.38 2.65 -1.26
C ALA A 163 -19.56 2.70 -0.26
N GLU A 164 -19.75 1.64 0.54
CA GLU A 164 -20.79 1.59 1.57
C GLU A 164 -20.56 2.64 2.67
N ILE A 165 -19.34 2.82 3.14
CA ILE A 165 -19.00 3.86 4.14
C ILE A 165 -19.34 5.25 3.60
N ILE A 166 -18.92 5.57 2.38
CA ILE A 166 -19.17 6.89 1.76
C ILE A 166 -20.63 7.08 1.43
N SER A 167 -21.30 6.04 0.90
CA SER A 167 -22.72 6.07 0.61
C SER A 167 -23.55 6.39 1.87
N ASN A 168 -23.25 5.75 3.00
CA ASN A 168 -23.92 6.00 4.27
C ASN A 168 -23.67 7.43 4.79
N GLN A 169 -22.46 7.96 4.60
CA GLN A 169 -22.09 9.30 5.07
C GLN A 169 -22.75 10.43 4.24
N TYR A 170 -22.88 10.24 2.93
CA TYR A 170 -23.36 11.28 1.99
C TYR A 170 -24.72 10.97 1.40
N ASN A 171 -25.34 9.86 1.77
CA ASN A 171 -26.60 9.36 1.17
C ASN A 171 -26.51 9.23 -0.35
N SER A 172 -25.38 8.72 -0.85
CA SER A 172 -25.10 8.57 -2.28
C SER A 172 -25.48 7.19 -2.79
N GLU A 173 -26.02 7.11 -4.00
CA GLU A 173 -26.29 5.85 -4.68
C GLU A 173 -24.97 5.13 -5.03
N VAL A 174 -24.96 3.78 -4.95
CA VAL A 174 -23.83 2.96 -5.40
C VAL A 174 -24.21 2.25 -6.69
N GLN A 175 -23.43 2.47 -7.75
CA GLN A 175 -23.64 1.88 -9.06
C GLN A 175 -22.48 0.91 -9.39
N PHE A 176 -22.81 -0.33 -9.71
CA PHE A 176 -21.84 -1.33 -10.16
C PHE A 176 -21.71 -1.28 -11.69
N LEU A 177 -20.46 -1.14 -12.17
CA LEU A 177 -20.12 -1.06 -13.58
C LEU A 177 -19.24 -2.22 -13.99
N GLU A 178 -19.21 -2.56 -15.28
CA GLU A 178 -18.25 -3.52 -15.82
C GLU A 178 -16.81 -3.07 -15.49
N ASN A 179 -15.97 -4.02 -15.06
CA ASN A 179 -14.59 -3.69 -14.71
C ASN A 179 -13.75 -3.50 -15.97
N PRO A 180 -13.31 -2.26 -16.29
CA PRO A 180 -12.46 -1.99 -17.45
C PRO A 180 -11.05 -2.56 -17.29
N ARG A 181 -10.65 -2.87 -16.06
CA ARG A 181 -9.39 -3.52 -15.72
C ARG A 181 -9.66 -5.00 -15.47
N LYS A 182 -8.94 -5.89 -16.13
CA LYS A 182 -9.02 -7.34 -15.91
C LYS A 182 -8.38 -7.72 -14.56
N GLU A 183 -8.76 -7.05 -13.48
CA GLU A 183 -8.30 -7.37 -12.13
C GLU A 183 -9.07 -8.58 -11.59
N LEU A 184 -8.38 -9.44 -10.84
CA LEU A 184 -9.02 -10.57 -10.18
C LEU A 184 -10.00 -10.07 -9.11
N ALA A 185 -11.25 -10.55 -9.16
CA ALA A 185 -12.34 -10.10 -8.29
C ALA A 185 -12.15 -10.44 -6.80
N LYS A 186 -11.23 -11.34 -6.47
CA LYS A 186 -10.93 -11.77 -5.10
C LYS A 186 -9.43 -11.67 -4.86
N ASN A 187 -9.01 -10.57 -4.26
CA ASN A 187 -7.70 -10.49 -3.63
C ASN A 187 -7.90 -10.59 -2.12
N GLU A 188 -7.64 -11.76 -1.56
CA GLU A 188 -7.44 -11.89 -0.12
C GLU A 188 -6.08 -11.24 0.17
N LEU A 189 -6.12 -10.03 0.71
CA LEU A 189 -4.94 -9.32 1.16
C LEU A 189 -4.90 -9.40 2.67
N GLU A 190 -3.99 -10.19 3.19
CA GLU A 190 -3.62 -10.17 4.60
C GLU A 190 -2.18 -9.66 4.71
N VAL A 191 -1.96 -8.68 5.57
CA VAL A 191 -0.67 -8.01 5.78
C VAL A 191 -0.34 -8.09 7.27
N LEU A 192 0.88 -8.48 7.59
CA LEU A 192 1.44 -8.42 8.95
C LEU A 192 1.84 -7.00 9.30
#